data_336776990c8cc196c19832e9224e8e3d
#
_entry.id   336776990c8cc196c19832e9224e8e3d
#
_cell.length_a   1.000
_cell.length_b   1.000
_cell.length_c   1.000
_cell.angle_alpha   90.00
_cell.angle_beta   90.00
_cell.angle_gamma   90.00
#
_symmetry.space_group_name_H-M   'P 1'
#
loop_
_entity.id
_entity.type
_entity.pdbx_description
1 polymer ?
#
loop_
_entity_poly.entity_id
_entity_poly.type
_entity_poly.pdbx_seq_one_letter_code
_entity_poly.pdbx_strand_id
1 'polypeptide(L)'
;SGYLITSIILKELITTGSFSFKHFYERRIRRILPALLFVMLASFPFAWMYLFSGSFIDFSKSILYSLGFSSNFYFYFSGQQYGAESGLLKPFLHTWSLSVEEQFYILFPVLLLVTFKYFRKYLIYTLVLGFVVSLGLADWGSRNNPSFNFYVLPTRGWEILAGSILAYIEITQGHRGKNKTLNLIFPSIGLFLIVHSILFFNDETFHPSLYTFSPVLGVCVIIWFSNK
;
A
#
# COMPACT_ATOMS: atom_id res chain seq x y z
N SER A 1 1.76 5.86 -1.75
CA SER A 1 2.69 5.65 -0.60
C SER A 1 4.10 5.32 -1.07
N GLY A 2 4.33 4.35 -1.97
CA GLY A 2 5.66 3.94 -2.44
C GLY A 2 6.52 5.07 -3.03
N TYR A 3 5.93 5.94 -3.84
CA TYR A 3 6.61 7.11 -4.41
C TYR A 3 7.21 8.03 -3.32
N LEU A 4 6.41 8.38 -2.32
CA LEU A 4 6.86 9.30 -1.26
C LEU A 4 7.98 8.70 -0.41
N ILE A 5 7.86 7.42 -0.05
CA ILE A 5 8.85 6.74 0.80
C ILE A 5 10.16 6.57 0.07
N THR A 6 10.11 6.09 -1.16
CA THR A 6 11.33 5.94 -1.97
C THR A 6 12.00 7.29 -2.20
N SER A 7 11.22 8.34 -2.45
CA SER A 7 11.75 9.70 -2.60
C SER A 7 12.45 10.19 -1.33
N ILE A 8 11.87 9.96 -0.15
CA ILE A 8 12.47 10.36 1.13
C ILE A 8 13.79 9.62 1.35
N ILE A 9 13.78 8.29 1.20
CA ILE A 9 14.96 7.46 1.47
C ILE A 9 16.08 7.77 0.48
N LEU A 10 15.78 7.81 -0.82
CA LEU A 10 16.81 8.06 -1.84
C LEU A 10 17.37 9.47 -1.76
N LYS A 11 16.55 10.49 -1.51
CA LYS A 11 17.04 11.85 -1.32
C LYS A 11 17.96 11.94 -0.11
N GLU A 12 17.60 11.35 1.03
CA GLU A 12 18.44 11.32 2.22
C GLU A 12 19.77 10.60 1.94
N LEU A 13 19.74 9.43 1.28
CA LEU A 13 20.95 8.68 0.92
C LEU A 13 21.87 9.43 -0.05
N ILE A 14 21.32 10.15 -1.01
CA ILE A 14 22.10 10.90 -2.00
C ILE A 14 22.71 12.16 -1.37
N THR A 15 21.98 12.84 -0.49
CA THR A 15 22.41 14.12 0.11
C THR A 15 23.36 13.93 1.29
N THR A 16 23.09 12.96 2.17
CA THR A 16 23.84 12.77 3.43
C THR A 16 24.75 11.55 3.42
N GLY A 17 24.61 10.66 2.42
CA GLY A 17 25.34 9.39 2.36
C GLY A 17 24.87 8.34 3.37
N SER A 18 23.94 8.68 4.25
CA SER A 18 23.42 7.81 5.32
C SER A 18 21.90 7.90 5.41
N PHE A 19 21.27 6.90 6.03
CA PHE A 19 19.84 6.89 6.29
C PHE A 19 19.56 6.63 7.77
N SER A 20 18.69 7.44 8.36
CA SER A 20 18.33 7.32 9.77
C SER A 20 16.98 6.63 9.94
N PHE A 21 17.01 5.33 10.27
CA PHE A 21 15.81 4.56 10.62
C PHE A 21 15.00 5.22 11.74
N LYS A 22 15.70 5.73 12.79
CA LYS A 22 15.05 6.37 13.93
C LYS A 22 14.17 7.54 13.48
N HIS A 23 14.73 8.48 12.71
CA HIS A 23 13.97 9.64 12.23
C HIS A 23 12.86 9.25 11.25
N PHE A 24 13.08 8.22 10.43
CA PHE A 24 12.09 7.74 9.50
C PHE A 24 10.87 7.18 10.23
N TYR A 25 11.06 6.24 11.17
CA TYR A 25 9.94 5.63 11.91
C TYR A 25 9.32 6.61 12.90
N GLU A 26 10.07 7.49 13.54
CA GLU A 26 9.51 8.52 14.42
C GLU A 26 8.50 9.42 13.71
N ARG A 27 8.84 9.91 12.51
CA ARG A 27 7.90 10.71 11.70
C ARG A 27 6.62 9.94 11.34
N ARG A 28 6.73 8.64 11.10
CA ARG A 28 5.59 7.79 10.78
C ARG A 28 4.72 7.52 11.97
N ILE A 29 5.30 7.13 13.08
CA ILE A 29 4.58 6.88 14.33
C ILE A 29 3.80 8.15 14.73
N ARG A 30 4.44 9.30 14.71
CA ARG A 30 3.79 10.58 15.02
C ARG A 30 2.63 10.93 14.07
N ARG A 31 2.64 10.42 12.85
CA ARG A 31 1.58 10.67 11.86
C ARG A 31 0.42 9.69 11.97
N ILE A 32 0.68 8.43 12.23
CA ILE A 32 -0.32 7.34 12.13
C ILE A 32 -0.93 7.03 13.50
N LEU A 33 -0.09 6.85 14.51
CA LEU A 33 -0.51 6.35 15.81
C LEU A 33 -1.53 7.25 16.52
N PRO A 34 -1.41 8.59 16.53
CA PRO A 34 -2.39 9.45 17.20
C PRO A 34 -3.80 9.31 16.60
N ALA A 35 -3.92 9.29 15.27
CA ALA A 35 -5.21 9.14 14.59
C ALA A 35 -5.81 7.74 14.83
N LEU A 36 -4.98 6.71 14.74
CA LEU A 36 -5.39 5.32 14.99
C LEU A 36 -5.91 5.14 16.42
N LEU A 37 -5.14 5.60 17.41
CA LEU A 37 -5.54 5.54 18.82
C LEU A 37 -6.80 6.34 19.10
N PHE A 38 -6.93 7.54 18.54
CA PHE A 38 -8.12 8.35 18.69
C PHE A 38 -9.38 7.62 18.18
N VAL A 39 -9.33 7.04 16.99
CA VAL A 39 -10.45 6.29 16.42
C VAL A 39 -10.79 5.07 17.27
N MET A 40 -9.78 4.33 17.75
CA MET A 40 -9.97 3.17 18.62
C MET A 40 -10.63 3.56 19.95
N LEU A 41 -10.12 4.60 20.60
CA LEU A 41 -10.67 5.07 21.87
C LEU A 41 -12.09 5.63 21.69
N ALA A 42 -12.35 6.39 20.64
CA ALA A 42 -13.67 6.92 20.35
C ALA A 42 -14.70 5.82 20.02
N SER A 43 -14.27 4.75 19.36
CA SER A 43 -15.14 3.62 18.99
C SER A 43 -15.47 2.71 20.18
N PHE A 44 -14.61 2.65 21.19
CA PHE A 44 -14.72 1.70 22.31
C PHE A 44 -16.01 1.84 23.11
N PRO A 45 -16.47 3.03 23.52
CA PRO A 45 -17.75 3.19 24.24
C PRO A 45 -18.95 2.70 23.42
N PHE A 46 -18.95 2.97 22.11
CA PHE A 46 -20.02 2.51 21.23
C PHE A 46 -20.01 0.99 21.07
N ALA A 47 -18.83 0.40 20.92
CA ALA A 47 -18.69 -1.05 20.88
C ALA A 47 -19.19 -1.72 22.17
N TRP A 48 -18.85 -1.15 23.32
CA TRP A 48 -19.34 -1.62 24.62
C TRP A 48 -20.87 -1.57 24.74
N MET A 49 -21.51 -0.51 24.23
CA MET A 49 -22.95 -0.31 24.33
C MET A 49 -23.77 -1.15 23.33
N TYR A 50 -23.24 -1.38 22.14
CA TYR A 50 -24.02 -1.93 21.02
C TYR A 50 -23.61 -3.33 20.56
N LEU A 51 -22.42 -3.81 20.88
CA LEU A 51 -21.98 -5.11 20.43
C LEU A 51 -22.34 -6.22 21.45
N PHE A 52 -22.77 -7.37 20.94
CA PHE A 52 -22.90 -8.58 21.73
C PHE A 52 -21.54 -9.09 22.16
N SER A 53 -21.50 -9.90 23.21
CA SER A 53 -20.25 -10.38 23.84
C SER A 53 -19.26 -11.01 22.85
N GLY A 54 -19.73 -11.81 21.89
CA GLY A 54 -18.89 -12.42 20.84
C GLY A 54 -18.26 -11.38 19.93
N SER A 55 -19.09 -10.49 19.37
CA SER A 55 -18.63 -9.43 18.46
C SER A 55 -17.74 -8.39 19.17
N PHE A 56 -17.96 -8.16 20.48
CA PHE A 56 -17.09 -7.30 21.30
C PHE A 56 -15.70 -7.90 21.50
N ILE A 57 -15.61 -9.23 21.67
CA ILE A 57 -14.32 -9.92 21.74
C ILE A 57 -13.57 -9.79 20.41
N ASP A 58 -14.26 -9.98 19.29
CA ASP A 58 -13.66 -9.85 17.95
C ASP A 58 -13.25 -8.40 17.64
N PHE A 59 -14.05 -7.44 18.05
CA PHE A 59 -13.69 -6.02 18.04
C PHE A 59 -12.41 -5.74 18.81
N SER A 60 -12.32 -6.26 20.07
CA SER A 60 -11.14 -6.07 20.93
C SER A 60 -9.88 -6.71 20.32
N LYS A 61 -10.00 -7.91 19.75
CA LYS A 61 -8.91 -8.56 19.01
C LYS A 61 -8.48 -7.72 17.81
N SER A 62 -9.43 -7.21 17.03
CA SER A 62 -9.13 -6.38 15.84
C SER A 62 -8.33 -5.12 16.21
N ILE A 63 -8.60 -4.49 17.36
CA ILE A 63 -7.80 -3.39 17.91
C ILE A 63 -6.35 -3.83 18.17
N LEU A 64 -6.14 -4.93 18.88
CA LEU A 64 -4.80 -5.41 19.21
C LEU A 64 -3.99 -5.73 17.95
N TYR A 65 -4.60 -6.44 17.00
CA TYR A 65 -3.94 -6.76 15.73
C TYR A 65 -3.67 -5.50 14.87
N SER A 66 -4.54 -4.49 14.93
CA SER A 66 -4.32 -3.22 14.24
C SER A 66 -3.17 -2.41 14.84
N LEU A 67 -3.03 -2.39 16.16
CA LEU A 67 -1.89 -1.77 16.84
C LEU A 67 -0.57 -2.47 16.53
N GLY A 68 -0.59 -3.80 16.33
CA GLY A 68 0.56 -4.60 15.92
C GLY A 68 0.80 -4.63 14.41
N PHE A 69 0.08 -3.85 13.61
CA PHE A 69 0.15 -3.85 12.13
C PHE A 69 0.05 -5.25 11.51
N SER A 70 -0.82 -6.09 12.08
CA SER A 70 -1.07 -7.47 11.66
C SER A 70 -2.56 -7.78 11.46
N SER A 71 -3.40 -6.73 11.37
CA SER A 71 -4.85 -6.88 11.18
C SER A 71 -5.21 -7.54 9.85
N ASN A 72 -4.37 -7.46 8.83
CA ASN A 72 -4.54 -8.16 7.56
C ASN A 72 -4.58 -9.69 7.77
N PHE A 73 -3.70 -10.25 8.58
CA PHE A 73 -3.74 -11.69 8.91
C PHE A 73 -4.95 -12.03 9.77
N TYR A 74 -5.26 -11.19 10.77
CA TYR A 74 -6.44 -11.40 11.60
C TYR A 74 -7.73 -11.48 10.78
N PHE A 75 -7.96 -10.52 9.86
CA PHE A 75 -9.15 -10.52 9.03
C PHE A 75 -9.19 -11.65 8.01
N TYR A 76 -8.04 -12.04 7.47
CA TYR A 76 -7.96 -13.23 6.64
C TYR A 76 -8.42 -14.47 7.39
N PHE A 77 -7.83 -14.79 8.53
CA PHE A 77 -8.17 -15.99 9.31
C PHE A 77 -9.58 -15.94 9.90
N SER A 78 -10.04 -14.80 10.39
CA SER A 78 -11.39 -14.63 10.91
C SER A 78 -12.49 -14.73 9.83
N GLY A 79 -12.16 -14.46 8.58
CA GLY A 79 -13.07 -14.63 7.44
C GLY A 79 -13.20 -16.07 6.96
N GLN A 80 -12.27 -16.96 7.32
CA GLN A 80 -12.28 -18.39 6.95
C GLN A 80 -13.05 -19.26 7.94
N GLN A 81 -13.46 -18.72 9.08
CA GLN A 81 -14.18 -19.49 10.10
C GLN A 81 -15.61 -19.78 9.66
N TYR A 82 -16.11 -20.97 10.03
CA TYR A 82 -17.51 -21.35 9.80
C TYR A 82 -18.44 -20.38 10.54
N GLY A 83 -19.44 -19.83 9.83
CA GLY A 83 -20.34 -18.82 10.39
C GLY A 83 -19.72 -17.45 10.59
N ALA A 84 -18.58 -17.15 9.95
CA ALA A 84 -17.94 -15.83 10.04
C ALA A 84 -18.90 -14.72 9.64
N GLU A 85 -18.97 -13.67 10.47
CA GLU A 85 -19.72 -12.45 10.12
C GLU A 85 -19.17 -11.82 8.84
N SER A 86 -20.07 -11.20 8.08
CA SER A 86 -19.69 -10.41 6.90
C SER A 86 -18.62 -9.39 7.28
N GLY A 87 -17.60 -9.23 6.43
CA GLY A 87 -16.57 -8.21 6.60
C GLY A 87 -17.14 -6.80 6.79
N LEU A 88 -18.29 -6.51 6.21
CA LEU A 88 -19.01 -5.24 6.33
C LEU A 88 -19.43 -4.92 7.78
N LEU A 89 -19.59 -5.93 8.62
CA LEU A 89 -19.95 -5.77 10.03
C LEU A 89 -18.74 -5.63 10.96
N LYS A 90 -17.50 -5.69 10.43
CA LYS A 90 -16.26 -5.59 11.22
C LYS A 90 -15.75 -4.15 11.25
N PRO A 91 -15.85 -3.41 12.38
CA PRO A 91 -15.58 -1.97 12.44
C PRO A 91 -14.18 -1.55 11.99
N PHE A 92 -13.15 -2.38 12.28
CA PHE A 92 -11.75 -2.08 11.94
C PHE A 92 -11.26 -2.83 10.70
N LEU A 93 -12.14 -3.37 9.86
CA LEU A 93 -11.73 -4.09 8.66
C LEU A 93 -10.75 -3.28 7.81
N HIS A 94 -11.01 -1.99 7.61
CA HIS A 94 -10.18 -1.09 6.79
C HIS A 94 -8.71 -1.00 7.25
N THR A 95 -8.39 -1.36 8.49
CA THR A 95 -7.01 -1.31 9.00
C THR A 95 -6.11 -2.40 8.40
N TRP A 96 -6.67 -3.39 7.67
CA TRP A 96 -5.89 -4.39 6.96
C TRP A 96 -4.92 -3.76 5.95
N SER A 97 -5.35 -2.74 5.23
CA SER A 97 -4.50 -2.05 4.24
C SER A 97 -3.39 -1.25 4.89
N LEU A 98 -3.66 -0.62 6.04
CA LEU A 98 -2.65 0.04 6.85
C LEU A 98 -1.57 -0.96 7.31
N SER A 99 -1.98 -2.16 7.75
CA SER A 99 -1.03 -3.21 8.15
C SER A 99 -0.13 -3.64 7.00
N VAL A 100 -0.66 -3.86 5.81
CA VAL A 100 0.13 -4.20 4.61
C VAL A 100 1.10 -3.06 4.27
N GLU A 101 0.67 -1.80 4.34
CA GLU A 101 1.55 -0.66 4.10
C GLU A 101 2.68 -0.58 5.13
N GLU A 102 2.40 -0.74 6.42
CA GLU A 102 3.43 -0.66 7.46
C GLU A 102 4.41 -1.85 7.39
N GLN A 103 3.94 -3.04 7.04
CA GLN A 103 4.83 -4.18 6.74
C GLN A 103 5.77 -3.85 5.57
N PHE A 104 5.27 -3.22 4.51
CA PHE A 104 6.12 -2.75 3.42
C PHE A 104 7.14 -1.73 3.92
N TYR A 105 6.76 -0.79 4.78
CA TYR A 105 7.65 0.24 5.31
C TYR A 105 8.71 -0.29 6.27
N ILE A 106 8.51 -1.46 6.84
CA ILE A 106 9.54 -2.16 7.62
C ILE A 106 10.55 -2.85 6.69
N LEU A 107 10.07 -3.56 5.68
CA LEU A 107 10.91 -4.39 4.80
C LEU A 107 11.63 -3.56 3.72
N PHE A 108 10.93 -2.62 3.12
CA PHE A 108 11.39 -1.90 1.94
C PHE A 108 12.62 -1.00 2.19
N PRO A 109 12.73 -0.21 3.29
CA PRO A 109 13.93 0.56 3.55
C PRO A 109 15.17 -0.32 3.68
N VAL A 110 15.07 -1.49 4.31
CA VAL A 110 16.18 -2.43 4.46
C VAL A 110 16.61 -2.94 3.08
N LEU A 111 15.65 -3.41 2.27
CA LEU A 111 15.91 -3.88 0.90
C LEU A 111 16.57 -2.78 0.06
N LEU A 112 16.03 -1.56 0.11
CA LEU A 112 16.53 -0.43 -0.66
C LEU A 112 17.95 -0.03 -0.24
N LEU A 113 18.23 0.00 1.07
CA LEU A 113 19.56 0.31 1.60
C LEU A 113 20.60 -0.74 1.23
N VAL A 114 20.28 -2.03 1.38
CA VAL A 114 21.18 -3.13 1.00
C VAL A 114 21.50 -3.04 -0.50
N THR A 115 20.47 -2.87 -1.33
CA THR A 115 20.64 -2.76 -2.78
C THR A 115 21.41 -1.49 -3.16
N PHE A 116 21.13 -0.36 -2.52
CA PHE A 116 21.84 0.90 -2.78
C PHE A 116 23.31 0.82 -2.37
N LYS A 117 23.63 0.17 -1.25
CA LYS A 117 24.99 0.05 -0.74
C LYS A 117 25.86 -0.92 -1.55
N TYR A 118 25.33 -2.09 -1.90
CA TYR A 118 26.11 -3.18 -2.51
C TYR A 118 25.86 -3.34 -4.02
N PHE A 119 24.70 -2.93 -4.50
CA PHE A 119 24.24 -3.19 -5.88
C PHE A 119 23.58 -1.97 -6.52
N ARG A 120 24.11 -0.78 -6.25
CA ARG A 120 23.52 0.51 -6.69
C ARG A 120 23.16 0.54 -8.18
N LYS A 121 23.99 -0.06 -9.04
CA LYS A 121 23.76 -0.15 -10.49
C LYS A 121 22.49 -0.99 -10.83
N TYR A 122 22.15 -1.92 -9.96
CA TYR A 122 21.06 -2.87 -10.19
C TYR A 122 19.77 -2.48 -9.43
N LEU A 123 19.73 -1.34 -8.77
CA LEU A 123 18.59 -0.93 -7.95
C LEU A 123 17.28 -0.92 -8.75
N ILE A 124 17.29 -0.34 -9.96
CA ILE A 124 16.10 -0.31 -10.82
C ILE A 124 15.64 -1.73 -11.19
N TYR A 125 16.56 -2.61 -11.50
CA TYR A 125 16.24 -4.00 -11.84
C TYR A 125 15.63 -4.75 -10.64
N THR A 126 16.10 -4.49 -9.42
CA THR A 126 15.53 -5.07 -8.19
C THR A 126 14.11 -4.58 -7.98
N LEU A 127 13.84 -3.27 -8.16
CA LEU A 127 12.49 -2.71 -8.04
C LEU A 127 11.54 -3.27 -9.11
N VAL A 128 12.00 -3.34 -10.37
CA VAL A 128 11.20 -3.89 -11.48
C VAL A 128 10.96 -5.38 -11.30
N LEU A 129 11.97 -6.15 -10.89
CA LEU A 129 11.81 -7.59 -10.62
C LEU A 129 10.79 -7.81 -9.49
N GLY A 130 10.92 -7.08 -8.38
CA GLY A 130 9.95 -7.13 -7.29
C GLY A 130 8.53 -6.79 -7.74
N PHE A 131 8.39 -5.76 -8.58
CA PHE A 131 7.11 -5.37 -9.18
C PHE A 131 6.51 -6.50 -10.03
N VAL A 132 7.29 -7.06 -10.97
CA VAL A 132 6.81 -8.13 -11.88
C VAL A 132 6.45 -9.40 -11.11
N VAL A 133 7.30 -9.81 -10.16
CA VAL A 133 7.02 -10.99 -9.32
C VAL A 133 5.76 -10.78 -8.49
N SER A 134 5.62 -9.63 -7.83
CA SER A 134 4.44 -9.31 -7.01
C SER A 134 3.16 -9.25 -7.85
N LEU A 135 3.20 -8.64 -9.04
CA LEU A 135 2.06 -8.60 -9.97
C LEU A 135 1.69 -9.98 -10.50
N GLY A 136 2.69 -10.79 -10.86
CA GLY A 136 2.47 -12.18 -11.28
C GLY A 136 1.84 -13.03 -10.17
N LEU A 137 2.31 -12.88 -8.92
CA LEU A 137 1.70 -13.53 -7.76
C LEU A 137 0.27 -13.04 -7.53
N ALA A 138 0.00 -11.76 -7.74
CA ALA A 138 -1.35 -11.18 -7.61
C ALA A 138 -2.32 -11.78 -8.64
N ASP A 139 -1.93 -11.85 -9.89
CA ASP A 139 -2.79 -12.43 -10.95
C ASP A 139 -3.02 -13.94 -10.74
N TRP A 140 -1.97 -14.67 -10.40
CA TRP A 140 -2.08 -16.11 -10.07
C TRP A 140 -2.93 -16.33 -8.81
N GLY A 141 -2.69 -15.56 -7.75
CA GLY A 141 -3.39 -15.67 -6.46
C GLY A 141 -4.87 -15.31 -6.57
N SER A 142 -5.25 -14.34 -7.41
CA SER A 142 -6.64 -13.95 -7.61
C SER A 142 -7.52 -15.08 -8.18
N ARG A 143 -6.90 -16.01 -8.91
CA ARG A 143 -7.60 -17.17 -9.50
C ARG A 143 -7.61 -18.39 -8.60
N ASN A 144 -6.58 -18.55 -7.74
CA ASN A 144 -6.41 -19.76 -6.93
C ASN A 144 -6.84 -19.59 -5.47
N ASN A 145 -6.55 -18.43 -4.87
CA ASN A 145 -6.90 -18.10 -3.49
C ASN A 145 -7.17 -16.61 -3.33
N PRO A 146 -8.34 -16.10 -3.79
CA PRO A 146 -8.66 -14.68 -3.80
C PRO A 146 -8.57 -14.03 -2.42
N SER A 147 -9.04 -14.72 -1.38
CA SER A 147 -9.04 -14.19 -0.02
C SER A 147 -7.63 -13.96 0.51
N PHE A 148 -6.74 -14.95 0.39
CA PHE A 148 -5.33 -14.79 0.78
C PHE A 148 -4.65 -13.70 -0.03
N ASN A 149 -4.85 -13.73 -1.35
CA ASN A 149 -4.31 -12.76 -2.28
C ASN A 149 -4.65 -11.31 -1.91
N PHE A 150 -5.87 -11.09 -1.42
CA PHE A 150 -6.37 -9.77 -1.04
C PHE A 150 -5.63 -9.18 0.16
N TYR A 151 -5.27 -9.99 1.17
CA TYR A 151 -4.79 -9.52 2.47
C TYR A 151 -3.26 -9.49 2.62
N VAL A 152 -2.47 -10.08 1.71
CA VAL A 152 -1.04 -10.24 1.94
C VAL A 152 -0.17 -9.27 1.17
N LEU A 153 0.96 -8.88 1.77
CA LEU A 153 1.91 -7.95 1.15
C LEU A 153 2.53 -8.45 -0.16
N PRO A 154 2.93 -9.72 -0.35
CA PRO A 154 3.55 -10.17 -1.59
C PRO A 154 2.73 -9.94 -2.85
N THR A 155 1.40 -9.99 -2.75
CA THR A 155 0.48 -9.81 -3.87
C THR A 155 -0.01 -8.37 -4.03
N ARG A 156 0.26 -7.51 -3.06
CA ARG A 156 -0.07 -6.07 -3.05
C ARG A 156 1.14 -5.18 -3.24
N GLY A 157 2.34 -5.73 -3.05
CA GLY A 157 3.58 -4.97 -3.11
C GLY A 157 3.82 -4.25 -4.44
N TRP A 158 3.35 -4.80 -5.54
CA TRP A 158 3.49 -4.19 -6.86
C TRP A 158 2.79 -2.82 -6.97
N GLU A 159 1.65 -2.61 -6.31
CA GLU A 159 0.95 -1.33 -6.27
C GLU A 159 1.84 -0.24 -5.64
N ILE A 160 2.56 -0.61 -4.59
CA ILE A 160 3.47 0.30 -3.88
C ILE A 160 4.78 0.45 -4.67
N LEU A 161 5.31 -0.64 -5.23
CA LEU A 161 6.54 -0.65 -6.02
C LEU A 161 6.41 0.14 -7.33
N ALA A 162 5.22 0.22 -7.93
CA ALA A 162 4.98 1.11 -9.09
C ALA A 162 5.35 2.56 -8.76
N GLY A 163 4.90 3.06 -7.59
CA GLY A 163 5.28 4.38 -7.12
C GLY A 163 6.78 4.50 -6.79
N SER A 164 7.38 3.42 -6.28
CA SER A 164 8.82 3.39 -5.96
C SER A 164 9.69 3.47 -7.21
N ILE A 165 9.32 2.77 -8.28
CA ILE A 165 9.99 2.84 -9.59
C ILE A 165 9.91 4.26 -10.15
N LEU A 166 8.72 4.87 -10.08
CA LEU A 166 8.50 6.23 -10.54
C LEU A 166 9.42 7.24 -9.81
N ALA A 167 9.49 7.14 -8.48
CA ALA A 167 10.36 7.98 -7.66
C ALA A 167 11.85 7.80 -8.00
N TYR A 168 12.27 6.56 -8.24
CA TYR A 168 13.64 6.26 -8.62
C TYR A 168 14.00 6.91 -9.96
N ILE A 169 13.15 6.75 -10.98
CA ILE A 169 13.38 7.35 -12.30
C ILE A 169 13.43 8.88 -12.20
N GLU A 170 12.52 9.48 -11.46
CA GLU A 170 12.50 10.94 -11.27
C GLU A 170 13.78 11.47 -10.62
N ILE A 171 14.30 10.78 -9.59
CA ILE A 171 15.48 11.22 -8.86
C ILE A 171 16.76 11.01 -9.67
N THR A 172 16.84 9.94 -10.47
CA THR A 172 18.08 9.56 -11.17
C THR A 172 18.23 10.18 -12.54
N GLN A 173 17.13 10.34 -13.27
CA GLN A 173 17.15 10.85 -14.65
C GLN A 173 16.81 12.34 -14.74
N GLY A 174 16.43 12.96 -13.61
CA GLY A 174 15.88 14.31 -13.60
C GLY A 174 14.51 14.32 -14.26
N HIS A 175 13.77 15.44 -14.19
CA HIS A 175 12.36 15.35 -14.41
C HIS A 175 11.85 16.01 -15.66
N ARG A 176 10.87 15.38 -16.22
CA ARG A 176 9.54 15.85 -16.66
C ARG A 176 9.60 16.76 -17.86
N GLY A 177 9.06 16.28 -18.95
CA GLY A 177 8.92 17.04 -20.16
C GLY A 177 8.34 18.43 -19.90
N LYS A 178 9.02 19.46 -20.38
CA LYS A 178 8.55 20.86 -20.31
C LYS A 178 7.37 21.12 -21.28
N ASN A 179 6.83 20.10 -21.90
CA ASN A 179 5.78 20.22 -22.89
C ASN A 179 4.41 20.37 -22.19
N LYS A 180 3.86 21.59 -22.23
CA LYS A 180 2.56 21.92 -21.63
C LYS A 180 1.42 21.03 -22.12
N THR A 181 1.43 20.63 -23.37
CA THR A 181 0.39 19.77 -23.97
C THR A 181 0.40 18.38 -23.36
N LEU A 182 1.59 17.77 -23.20
CA LEU A 182 1.73 16.45 -22.57
C LEU A 182 1.30 16.48 -21.09
N ASN A 183 1.65 17.56 -20.39
CA ASN A 183 1.29 17.76 -18.99
C ASN A 183 -0.22 18.01 -18.76
N LEU A 184 -0.99 18.27 -19.81
CA LEU A 184 -2.45 18.34 -19.76
C LEU A 184 -3.10 17.02 -20.18
N ILE A 185 -2.63 16.43 -21.27
CA ILE A 185 -3.25 15.23 -21.86
C ILE A 185 -3.04 14.00 -20.98
N PHE A 186 -1.81 13.75 -20.51
CA PHE A 186 -1.50 12.52 -19.76
C PHE A 186 -2.20 12.44 -18.41
N PRO A 187 -2.28 13.49 -17.57
CA PRO A 187 -3.09 13.45 -16.36
C PRO A 187 -4.58 13.20 -16.63
N SER A 188 -5.12 13.73 -17.72
CA SER A 188 -6.51 13.48 -18.12
C SER A 188 -6.74 12.02 -18.51
N ILE A 189 -5.79 11.41 -19.24
CA ILE A 189 -5.81 9.96 -19.50
C ILE A 189 -5.71 9.17 -18.19
N GLY A 190 -4.82 9.57 -17.29
CA GLY A 190 -4.68 8.94 -15.97
C GLY A 190 -5.98 8.99 -15.17
N LEU A 191 -6.63 10.15 -15.15
CA LEU A 191 -7.93 10.31 -14.50
C LEU A 191 -9.00 9.43 -15.16
N PHE A 192 -9.04 9.40 -16.51
CA PHE A 192 -9.95 8.51 -17.23
C PHE A 192 -9.78 7.04 -16.85
N LEU A 193 -8.54 6.53 -16.74
CA LEU A 193 -8.26 5.15 -16.33
C LEU A 193 -8.78 4.85 -14.93
N ILE A 194 -8.66 5.80 -13.99
CA ILE A 194 -9.18 5.67 -12.62
C ILE A 194 -10.70 5.65 -12.64
N VAL A 195 -11.35 6.63 -13.30
CA VAL A 195 -12.80 6.73 -13.39
C VAL A 195 -13.40 5.50 -14.09
N HIS A 196 -12.79 5.07 -15.19
CA HIS A 196 -13.19 3.83 -15.87
C HIS A 196 -13.16 2.63 -14.91
N SER A 197 -12.09 2.48 -14.13
CA SER A 197 -11.99 1.37 -13.17
C SER A 197 -13.07 1.44 -12.09
N ILE A 198 -13.40 2.63 -11.59
CA ILE A 198 -14.45 2.82 -10.57
C ILE A 198 -15.86 2.48 -11.14
N LEU A 199 -16.11 2.80 -12.41
CA LEU A 199 -17.42 2.62 -13.01
C LEU A 199 -17.67 1.19 -13.54
N PHE A 200 -16.61 0.50 -13.99
CA PHE A 200 -16.73 -0.77 -14.69
C PHE A 200 -16.22 -1.98 -13.90
N PHE A 201 -15.46 -1.80 -12.84
CA PHE A 201 -15.07 -2.90 -11.98
C PHE A 201 -16.21 -3.22 -11.02
N ASN A 202 -16.51 -4.50 -10.89
CA ASN A 202 -17.53 -5.06 -10.02
C ASN A 202 -16.92 -6.10 -9.08
N ASP A 203 -17.74 -6.68 -8.21
CA ASP A 203 -17.31 -7.69 -7.22
C ASP A 203 -16.77 -8.98 -7.86
N GLU A 204 -17.08 -9.24 -9.14
CA GLU A 204 -16.57 -10.38 -9.90
C GLU A 204 -15.19 -10.11 -10.51
N THR A 205 -14.75 -8.85 -10.55
CA THR A 205 -13.45 -8.49 -11.10
C THR A 205 -12.34 -9.00 -10.19
N PHE A 206 -11.44 -9.82 -10.74
CA PHE A 206 -10.29 -10.33 -9.98
C PHE A 206 -9.44 -9.19 -9.42
N HIS A 207 -9.21 -9.23 -8.09
CA HIS A 207 -8.55 -8.16 -7.38
C HIS A 207 -7.78 -8.70 -6.15
N PRO A 208 -6.47 -8.31 -5.97
CA PRO A 208 -5.57 -7.65 -6.93
C PRO A 208 -5.19 -8.56 -8.09
N SER A 209 -5.03 -8.00 -9.29
CA SER A 209 -4.69 -8.74 -10.51
C SER A 209 -4.17 -7.79 -11.60
N LEU A 210 -3.92 -8.30 -12.81
CA LEU A 210 -3.60 -7.49 -13.99
C LEU A 210 -4.70 -6.45 -14.33
N TYR A 211 -5.96 -6.70 -14.02
CA TYR A 211 -7.04 -5.73 -14.25
C TYR A 211 -6.82 -4.46 -13.42
N THR A 212 -6.37 -4.60 -12.17
CA THR A 212 -6.11 -3.47 -11.27
C THR A 212 -4.84 -2.69 -11.62
N PHE A 213 -4.09 -3.13 -12.63
CA PHE A 213 -2.97 -2.37 -13.19
C PHE A 213 -3.43 -1.04 -13.82
N SER A 214 -4.64 -1.01 -14.42
CA SER A 214 -5.20 0.19 -15.06
C SER A 214 -5.27 1.41 -14.11
N PRO A 215 -5.93 1.36 -12.95
CA PRO A 215 -5.99 2.51 -12.04
C PRO A 215 -4.62 2.85 -11.42
N VAL A 216 -3.75 1.87 -11.16
CA VAL A 216 -2.39 2.11 -10.65
C VAL A 216 -1.56 2.87 -11.68
N LEU A 217 -1.62 2.46 -12.96
CA LEU A 217 -1.00 3.19 -14.07
C LEU A 217 -1.56 4.61 -14.16
N GLY A 218 -2.87 4.78 -14.04
CA GLY A 218 -3.51 6.09 -14.02
C GLY A 218 -2.92 7.02 -12.97
N VAL A 219 -2.77 6.54 -11.74
CA VAL A 219 -2.13 7.29 -10.64
C VAL A 219 -0.67 7.62 -10.96
N CYS A 220 0.10 6.66 -11.49
CA CYS A 220 1.50 6.88 -11.88
C CYS A 220 1.64 7.97 -12.95
N VAL A 221 0.76 7.96 -13.95
CA VAL A 221 0.74 8.95 -15.02
C VAL A 221 0.38 10.34 -14.47
N ILE A 222 -0.61 10.45 -13.59
CA ILE A 222 -0.95 11.71 -12.93
C ILE A 222 0.26 12.24 -12.15
N ILE A 223 0.89 11.41 -11.30
CA ILE A 223 2.05 11.83 -10.51
C ILE A 223 3.18 12.31 -11.42
N TRP A 224 3.41 11.60 -12.53
CA TRP A 224 4.51 11.92 -13.45
C TRP A 224 4.31 13.21 -14.20
N PHE A 225 3.12 13.51 -14.69
CA PHE A 225 2.82 14.65 -15.55
C PHE A 225 2.18 15.84 -14.82
N SER A 226 1.77 15.69 -13.55
CA SER A 226 1.30 16.82 -12.75
C SER A 226 2.46 17.74 -12.40
N ASN A 227 2.41 18.97 -12.91
CA ASN A 227 3.37 20.01 -12.52
C ASN A 227 3.08 20.51 -11.11
N LYS A 228 4.14 20.73 -10.35
CA LYS A 228 4.12 21.60 -9.18
C LYS A 228 4.38 23.02 -9.61
#